data_2482291b1e56c135cc9d4e63c234010f
#
_entry.id   2482291b1e56c135cc9d4e63c234010f
#
_cell.length_a   1.000
_cell.length_b   1.000
_cell.length_c   1.000
_cell.angle_alpha   90.00
_cell.angle_beta   90.00
_cell.angle_gamma   90.00
#
_symmetry.space_group_name_H-M   'P 1'
#
loop_
_entity.id
_entity.type
_entity.pdbx_description
1 polymer ?
#
loop_
_entity_poly.entity_id
_entity_poly.type
_entity_poly.pdbx_seq_one_letter_code
_entity_poly.pdbx_strand_id
1 'polypeptide(L)'
;MIWYITAGIISLVFLWGTTCEYIKTIKGKIKAAKENRHYYMGDDDWTFCQWFFLNIALAVIILAVAWFFNTMAGCIIWSKFPETHQYYEEVDFEVVAFKDNIATQGRIYLTHGYFEDDLYYFYLRDTSMGLKQGKMRADHTYINYTDEKPHIEYYEERYRDDVGWVKWFTTNEQSGGGYYYKAYVPVGTVEEEFRVDLE
;
A
#
# COMPACT_ATOMS: atom_id res chain seq x y z
N MET A 1 -8.26 -7.38 8.58
CA MET A 1 -9.41 -6.95 9.41
C MET A 1 -9.52 -7.71 10.75
N ILE A 2 -9.42 -9.04 10.77
CA ILE A 2 -9.57 -9.85 12.01
C ILE A 2 -8.60 -9.43 13.14
N TRP A 3 -7.37 -9.11 12.82
CA TRP A 3 -6.34 -8.68 13.78
C TRP A 3 -6.69 -7.40 14.52
N TYR A 4 -7.35 -6.45 13.86
CA TYR A 4 -7.79 -5.19 14.49
C TYR A 4 -9.02 -5.40 15.37
N ILE A 5 -9.91 -6.32 14.99
CA ILE A 5 -11.05 -6.70 15.82
C ILE A 5 -10.55 -7.38 17.11
N THR A 6 -9.64 -8.35 16.99
CA THR A 6 -9.06 -9.03 18.16
C THR A 6 -8.27 -8.08 19.04
N ALA A 7 -7.46 -7.18 18.45
CA ALA A 7 -6.74 -6.14 19.18
C ALA A 7 -7.70 -5.21 19.92
N GLY A 8 -8.81 -4.81 19.30
CA GLY A 8 -9.85 -4.00 19.92
C GLY A 8 -10.49 -4.70 21.13
N ILE A 9 -10.84 -5.97 21.00
CA ILE A 9 -11.42 -6.76 22.11
C ILE A 9 -10.42 -6.88 23.27
N ILE A 10 -9.17 -7.22 22.96
CA ILE A 10 -8.12 -7.32 23.98
C ILE A 10 -7.93 -5.98 24.71
N SER A 11 -7.86 -4.87 23.98
CA SER A 11 -7.75 -3.53 24.56
C SER A 11 -8.92 -3.22 25.48
N LEU A 12 -10.15 -3.55 25.09
CA LEU A 12 -11.34 -3.34 25.92
C LEU A 12 -11.31 -4.15 27.23
N VAL A 13 -10.87 -5.41 27.15
CA VAL A 13 -10.73 -6.27 28.35
C VAL A 13 -9.70 -5.70 29.32
N PHE A 14 -8.55 -5.25 28.82
CA PHE A 14 -7.53 -4.61 29.64
C PHE A 14 -8.03 -3.30 30.26
N LEU A 15 -8.68 -2.47 29.46
CA LEU A 15 -9.24 -1.19 29.95
C LEU A 15 -10.28 -1.42 31.04
N TRP A 16 -11.11 -2.44 30.89
CA TRP A 16 -12.07 -2.84 31.92
C TRP A 16 -11.36 -3.29 33.18
N GLY A 17 -10.37 -4.17 33.12
CA GLY A 17 -9.60 -4.67 34.24
C GLY A 17 -8.94 -3.54 35.03
N THR A 18 -8.18 -2.68 34.33
CA THR A 18 -7.49 -1.53 34.97
C THR A 18 -8.46 -0.51 35.55
N THR A 19 -9.63 -0.31 34.92
CA THR A 19 -10.67 0.58 35.43
C THR A 19 -11.29 0.02 36.73
N CYS A 20 -11.52 -1.29 36.80
CA CYS A 20 -12.03 -1.94 38.01
C CYS A 20 -11.06 -1.77 39.18
N GLU A 21 -9.75 -1.94 38.99
CA GLU A 21 -8.74 -1.73 40.01
C GLU A 21 -8.71 -0.26 40.50
N TYR A 22 -8.74 0.69 39.55
CA TYR A 22 -8.81 2.11 39.90
C TYR A 22 -10.05 2.49 40.70
N ILE A 23 -11.22 1.94 40.34
CA ILE A 23 -12.47 2.15 41.10
C ILE A 23 -12.38 1.55 42.53
N LYS A 24 -11.75 0.37 42.70
CA LYS A 24 -11.52 -0.20 44.04
C LYS A 24 -10.67 0.71 44.90
N THR A 25 -9.58 1.27 44.34
CA THR A 25 -8.73 2.23 45.04
C THR A 25 -9.49 3.47 45.48
N ILE A 26 -10.30 4.08 44.60
CA ILE A 26 -11.15 5.24 44.95
C ILE A 26 -12.14 4.89 46.03
N LYS A 27 -12.85 3.75 45.92
CA LYS A 27 -13.80 3.31 46.96
C LYS A 27 -13.13 3.12 48.31
N GLY A 28 -11.92 2.57 48.33
CA GLY A 28 -11.10 2.44 49.56
C GLY A 28 -10.80 3.78 50.22
N LYS A 29 -10.37 4.78 49.40
CA LYS A 29 -10.10 6.15 49.87
C LYS A 29 -11.36 6.83 50.46
N ILE A 30 -12.50 6.70 49.76
CA ILE A 30 -13.77 7.26 50.20
C ILE A 30 -14.21 6.61 51.54
N LYS A 31 -14.06 5.28 51.68
CA LYS A 31 -14.42 4.56 52.90
C LYS A 31 -13.54 5.00 54.06
N ALA A 32 -12.23 5.08 53.90
CA ALA A 32 -11.29 5.55 54.91
C ALA A 32 -11.60 6.99 55.38
N ALA A 33 -11.90 7.88 54.41
CA ALA A 33 -12.29 9.27 54.70
C ALA A 33 -13.60 9.34 55.53
N LYS A 34 -14.61 8.51 55.24
CA LYS A 34 -15.86 8.44 55.98
C LYS A 34 -15.68 7.92 57.43
N GLU A 35 -14.72 7.03 57.64
CA GLU A 35 -14.42 6.45 58.94
C GLU A 35 -13.39 7.26 59.75
N ASN A 36 -13.01 8.44 59.23
CA ASN A 36 -12.01 9.34 59.82
C ASN A 36 -10.66 8.65 60.10
N ARG A 37 -10.34 7.62 59.30
CA ARG A 37 -9.12 6.84 59.40
C ARG A 37 -8.14 7.34 58.33
N HIS A 38 -6.86 7.38 58.66
CA HIS A 38 -5.83 7.58 57.66
C HIS A 38 -5.85 6.43 56.67
N TYR A 39 -6.10 6.75 55.37
CA TYR A 39 -5.89 5.80 54.32
C TYR A 39 -4.39 5.71 54.07
N TYR A 40 -3.81 4.58 54.42
CA TYR A 40 -2.43 4.30 54.03
C TYR A 40 -2.43 4.08 52.51
N MET A 41 -1.83 5.00 51.79
CA MET A 41 -1.44 4.77 50.38
C MET A 41 -0.38 3.68 50.44
N GLY A 42 -0.74 2.46 50.02
CA GLY A 42 0.27 1.47 49.65
C GLY A 42 1.11 2.02 48.48
N ASP A 43 2.33 1.58 48.37
CA ASP A 43 3.22 1.94 47.24
C ASP A 43 2.59 1.60 45.87
N ASP A 44 1.53 0.81 45.85
CA ASP A 44 0.79 0.36 44.68
C ASP A 44 -0.41 1.25 44.28
N ASP A 45 -0.66 2.36 45.00
CA ASP A 45 -1.77 3.25 44.71
C ASP A 45 -1.49 4.11 43.47
N TRP A 46 -2.03 3.68 42.36
CA TRP A 46 -1.86 4.35 41.07
C TRP A 46 -2.58 5.71 41.07
N THR A 47 -1.86 6.74 40.64
CA THR A 47 -2.47 8.02 40.34
C THR A 47 -3.27 7.90 39.03
N PHE A 48 -4.29 8.77 38.86
CA PHE A 48 -5.05 8.82 37.59
C PHE A 48 -4.15 8.96 36.37
N CYS A 49 -3.11 9.78 36.46
CA CYS A 49 -2.18 9.99 35.35
C CYS A 49 -1.41 8.71 35.02
N GLN A 50 -0.88 7.98 35.99
CA GLN A 50 -0.18 6.72 35.76
C GLN A 50 -1.11 5.68 35.11
N TRP A 51 -2.35 5.54 35.64
CA TRP A 51 -3.34 4.67 35.05
C TRP A 51 -3.65 5.04 33.59
N PHE A 52 -3.86 6.33 33.30
CA PHE A 52 -4.18 6.81 31.97
C PHE A 52 -3.05 6.56 30.97
N PHE A 53 -1.81 6.92 31.35
CA PHE A 53 -0.64 6.69 30.48
C PHE A 53 -0.37 5.21 30.23
N LEU A 54 -0.53 4.36 31.23
CA LEU A 54 -0.37 2.92 31.06
C LEU A 54 -1.37 2.37 30.03
N ASN A 55 -2.64 2.77 30.09
CA ASN A 55 -3.64 2.30 29.16
C ASN A 55 -3.36 2.76 27.72
N ILE A 56 -2.90 4.01 27.54
CA ILE A 56 -2.48 4.50 26.22
C ILE A 56 -1.29 3.69 25.70
N ALA A 57 -0.26 3.52 26.51
CA ALA A 57 0.93 2.76 26.11
C ALA A 57 0.57 1.31 25.70
N LEU A 58 -0.29 0.66 26.50
CA LEU A 58 -0.75 -0.68 26.21
C LEU A 58 -1.57 -0.75 24.90
N ALA A 59 -2.46 0.20 24.68
CA ALA A 59 -3.25 0.28 23.45
C ALA A 59 -2.36 0.45 22.22
N VAL A 60 -1.33 1.30 22.28
CA VAL A 60 -0.35 1.49 21.19
C VAL A 60 0.41 0.20 20.90
N ILE A 61 0.86 -0.51 21.94
CA ILE A 61 1.56 -1.79 21.80
C ILE A 61 0.65 -2.82 21.11
N ILE A 62 -0.59 -2.95 21.55
CA ILE A 62 -1.55 -3.91 20.98
C ILE A 62 -1.83 -3.60 19.51
N LEU A 63 -1.99 -2.32 19.16
CA LEU A 63 -2.18 -1.90 17.77
C LEU A 63 -0.94 -2.19 16.90
N ALA A 64 0.26 -1.95 17.42
CA ALA A 64 1.50 -2.24 16.72
C ALA A 64 1.66 -3.76 16.46
N VAL A 65 1.34 -4.59 17.46
CA VAL A 65 1.35 -6.05 17.32
C VAL A 65 0.30 -6.51 16.30
N ALA A 66 -0.91 -5.97 16.34
CA ALA A 66 -1.96 -6.29 15.37
C ALA A 66 -1.53 -5.90 13.93
N TRP A 67 -0.92 -4.75 13.76
CA TRP A 67 -0.38 -4.30 12.47
C TRP A 67 0.72 -5.24 11.96
N PHE A 68 1.65 -5.65 12.83
CA PHE A 68 2.70 -6.60 12.49
C PHE A 68 2.12 -7.94 12.01
N PHE A 69 1.17 -8.52 12.75
CA PHE A 69 0.52 -9.77 12.34
C PHE A 69 -0.27 -9.62 11.04
N ASN A 70 -0.93 -8.49 10.82
CA ASN A 70 -1.62 -8.22 9.56
C ASN A 70 -0.66 -8.21 8.36
N THR A 71 0.50 -7.54 8.52
CA THR A 71 1.52 -7.49 7.47
C THR A 71 2.12 -8.88 7.20
N MET A 72 2.45 -9.61 8.26
CA MET A 72 2.98 -10.99 8.14
C MET A 72 1.99 -11.92 7.46
N ALA A 73 0.71 -11.85 7.83
CA ALA A 73 -0.34 -12.64 7.19
C ALA A 73 -0.46 -12.30 5.70
N GLY A 74 -0.43 -11.03 5.34
CA GLY A 74 -0.41 -10.58 3.95
C GLY A 74 0.75 -11.18 3.15
N CYS A 75 1.97 -11.11 3.67
CA CYS A 75 3.15 -11.69 3.02
C CYS A 75 3.03 -13.23 2.84
N ILE A 76 2.52 -13.93 3.84
CA ILE A 76 2.33 -15.39 3.78
C ILE A 76 1.27 -15.74 2.74
N ILE A 77 0.12 -15.06 2.76
CA ILE A 77 -0.95 -15.29 1.80
C ILE A 77 -0.44 -15.04 0.39
N TRP A 78 0.25 -13.92 0.18
CA TRP A 78 0.82 -13.57 -1.12
C TRP A 78 1.76 -14.65 -1.65
N SER A 79 2.70 -15.14 -0.82
CA SER A 79 3.73 -16.08 -1.25
C SER A 79 3.25 -17.54 -1.37
N LYS A 80 2.22 -17.93 -0.63
CA LYS A 80 1.78 -19.34 -0.54
C LYS A 80 0.51 -19.65 -1.30
N PHE A 81 -0.29 -18.64 -1.63
CA PHE A 81 -1.58 -18.80 -2.28
C PHE A 81 -1.68 -17.93 -3.55
N PRO A 82 -0.95 -18.30 -4.62
CA PRO A 82 -0.93 -17.51 -5.87
C PRO A 82 -2.31 -17.36 -6.52
N GLU A 83 -3.23 -18.27 -6.24
CA GLU A 83 -4.61 -18.21 -6.72
C GLU A 83 -5.43 -17.06 -6.10
N THR A 84 -4.92 -16.43 -5.05
CA THR A 84 -5.63 -15.34 -4.35
C THR A 84 -5.44 -13.97 -4.98
N HIS A 85 -4.54 -13.85 -5.95
CA HIS A 85 -4.25 -12.58 -6.61
C HIS A 85 -4.25 -12.73 -8.14
N GLN A 86 -4.49 -11.63 -8.82
CA GLN A 86 -4.46 -11.53 -10.28
C GLN A 86 -4.14 -10.10 -10.71
N TYR A 87 -3.82 -9.95 -12.00
CA TYR A 87 -3.58 -8.64 -12.59
C TYR A 87 -4.90 -7.97 -12.96
N TYR A 88 -5.04 -6.72 -12.55
CA TYR A 88 -6.15 -5.84 -12.91
C TYR A 88 -5.63 -4.70 -13.76
N GLU A 89 -6.38 -4.35 -14.81
CA GLU A 89 -6.13 -3.15 -15.57
C GLU A 89 -6.51 -1.92 -14.74
N GLU A 90 -5.53 -1.04 -14.53
CA GLU A 90 -5.70 0.15 -13.71
C GLU A 90 -5.89 1.41 -14.55
N VAL A 91 -5.14 1.50 -15.63
CA VAL A 91 -5.12 2.70 -16.48
C VAL A 91 -4.91 2.28 -17.93
N ASP A 92 -5.76 2.82 -18.81
CA ASP A 92 -5.58 2.82 -20.25
C ASP A 92 -5.45 4.28 -20.71
N PHE A 93 -4.42 4.58 -21.52
CA PHE A 93 -4.23 5.92 -22.05
C PHE A 93 -3.64 5.91 -23.45
N GLU A 94 -4.12 6.86 -24.28
CA GLU A 94 -3.61 7.06 -25.63
C GLU A 94 -2.19 7.66 -25.60
N VAL A 95 -1.34 7.20 -26.50
CA VAL A 95 0.01 7.73 -26.68
C VAL A 95 0.10 8.57 -27.95
N VAL A 96 0.88 9.61 -27.87
CA VAL A 96 1.12 10.56 -28.96
C VAL A 96 2.50 10.28 -29.56
N ALA A 97 2.60 10.35 -30.88
CA ALA A 97 3.88 10.20 -31.56
C ALA A 97 4.87 11.31 -31.16
N PHE A 98 6.12 10.95 -30.97
CA PHE A 98 7.21 11.92 -30.94
C PHE A 98 7.24 12.63 -32.29
N LYS A 99 7.37 13.95 -32.29
CA LYS A 99 7.57 14.70 -33.54
C LYS A 99 8.93 14.38 -34.06
N ASP A 100 8.94 13.68 -35.20
CA ASP A 100 10.17 13.48 -35.94
C ASP A 100 10.55 14.78 -36.69
N ASN A 101 11.77 15.22 -36.47
CA ASN A 101 12.31 16.39 -37.15
C ASN A 101 13.06 16.03 -38.46
N ILE A 102 13.20 14.77 -38.80
CA ILE A 102 14.05 14.32 -39.90
C ILE A 102 13.35 13.20 -40.67
N ALA A 103 12.95 13.51 -41.89
CA ALA A 103 12.90 12.67 -43.11
C ALA A 103 12.53 11.15 -43.04
N THR A 104 12.19 10.58 -41.92
CA THR A 104 11.64 9.24 -41.82
C THR A 104 10.11 9.32 -41.88
N GLN A 105 9.52 8.62 -42.86
CA GLN A 105 8.08 8.63 -43.11
C GLN A 105 7.25 7.91 -42.05
N GLY A 106 7.76 7.78 -40.83
CA GLY A 106 7.10 7.04 -39.74
C GLY A 106 6.87 7.89 -38.50
N ARG A 107 5.74 7.64 -37.83
CA ARG A 107 5.46 8.15 -36.49
C ARG A 107 6.11 7.21 -35.49
N ILE A 108 6.95 7.72 -34.58
CA ILE A 108 7.54 6.96 -33.50
C ILE A 108 6.68 7.18 -32.26
N TYR A 109 6.17 6.13 -31.65
CA TYR A 109 5.38 6.18 -30.42
C TYR A 109 6.16 5.77 -29.18
N LEU A 110 7.14 4.86 -29.35
CA LEU A 110 8.00 4.42 -28.27
C LEU A 110 9.45 4.60 -28.67
N THR A 111 10.24 5.21 -27.79
CA THR A 111 11.70 5.23 -27.88
C THR A 111 12.27 4.45 -26.70
N HIS A 112 13.46 3.91 -26.81
CA HIS A 112 14.09 3.25 -25.68
C HIS A 112 15.40 3.93 -25.29
N GLY A 113 15.80 3.77 -24.05
CA GLY A 113 17.05 4.28 -23.52
C GLY A 113 17.38 3.69 -22.17
N TYR A 114 18.65 3.78 -21.79
CA TYR A 114 19.13 3.29 -20.51
C TYR A 114 19.04 4.40 -19.46
N PHE A 115 18.58 4.03 -18.30
CA PHE A 115 18.59 4.88 -17.12
C PHE A 115 19.03 4.03 -15.91
N GLU A 116 20.15 4.38 -15.28
CA GLU A 116 20.73 3.63 -14.15
C GLU A 116 20.89 2.11 -14.44
N ASP A 117 21.44 1.76 -15.60
CA ASP A 117 21.66 0.39 -16.08
C ASP A 117 20.40 -0.41 -16.47
N ASP A 118 19.21 0.11 -16.22
CA ASP A 118 17.95 -0.50 -16.67
C ASP A 118 17.51 0.08 -18.02
N LEU A 119 16.95 -0.78 -18.88
CA LEU A 119 16.36 -0.38 -20.16
C LEU A 119 14.91 0.10 -19.94
N TYR A 120 14.58 1.26 -20.49
CA TYR A 120 13.24 1.84 -20.44
C TYR A 120 12.72 2.15 -21.84
N TYR A 121 11.39 2.00 -22.01
CA TYR A 121 10.66 2.61 -23.10
C TYR A 121 10.09 3.95 -22.65
N PHE A 122 10.28 4.98 -23.47
CA PHE A 122 9.73 6.32 -23.26
C PHE A 122 8.56 6.53 -24.19
N TYR A 123 7.53 7.21 -23.72
CA TYR A 123 6.32 7.54 -24.46
C TYR A 123 5.85 8.96 -24.14
N LEU A 124 5.02 9.52 -25.02
CA LEU A 124 4.33 10.79 -24.79
C LEU A 124 2.83 10.52 -24.65
N ARG A 125 2.22 11.15 -23.69
CA ARG A 125 0.76 11.18 -23.54
C ARG A 125 0.25 12.61 -23.52
N ASP A 126 -0.93 12.84 -24.09
CA ASP A 126 -1.63 14.11 -23.95
C ASP A 126 -2.36 14.15 -22.62
N THR A 127 -2.25 15.29 -21.95
CA THR A 127 -2.93 15.54 -20.67
C THR A 127 -3.60 16.91 -20.74
N SER A 128 -4.52 17.18 -19.83
CA SER A 128 -5.17 18.49 -19.73
C SER A 128 -4.20 19.66 -19.55
N MET A 129 -2.95 19.39 -19.12
CA MET A 129 -1.88 20.38 -18.96
C MET A 129 -0.85 20.39 -20.09
N GLY A 130 -1.05 19.56 -21.14
CA GLY A 130 -0.15 19.40 -22.27
C GLY A 130 0.53 18.02 -22.33
N LEU A 131 1.53 17.91 -23.23
CA LEU A 131 2.23 16.66 -23.44
C LEU A 131 3.10 16.32 -22.22
N LYS A 132 2.93 15.09 -21.71
CA LYS A 132 3.72 14.54 -20.61
C LYS A 132 4.49 13.32 -21.10
N GLN A 133 5.82 13.33 -20.87
CA GLN A 133 6.65 12.17 -21.09
C GLN A 133 6.49 11.19 -19.91
N GLY A 134 6.34 9.91 -20.22
CA GLY A 134 6.39 8.81 -19.29
C GLY A 134 7.48 7.81 -19.66
N LYS A 135 7.75 6.88 -18.72
CA LYS A 135 8.70 5.79 -18.96
C LYS A 135 8.14 4.49 -18.38
N MET A 136 8.48 3.36 -19.04
CA MET A 136 8.14 2.00 -18.66
C MET A 136 9.43 1.16 -18.66
N ARG A 137 9.62 0.30 -17.65
CA ARG A 137 10.75 -0.63 -17.68
C ARG A 137 10.54 -1.67 -18.77
N ALA A 138 11.58 -1.95 -19.55
CA ALA A 138 11.47 -2.88 -20.67
C ALA A 138 11.16 -4.32 -20.22
N ASP A 139 11.70 -4.75 -19.09
CA ASP A 139 11.48 -6.07 -18.48
C ASP A 139 10.03 -6.28 -17.97
N HIS A 140 9.28 -5.19 -17.79
CA HIS A 140 7.86 -5.19 -17.39
C HIS A 140 6.93 -4.73 -18.52
N THR A 141 7.41 -4.65 -19.78
CA THR A 141 6.63 -4.11 -20.90
C THR A 141 6.49 -5.14 -22.00
N TYR A 142 5.25 -5.43 -22.38
CA TYR A 142 4.90 -6.22 -23.56
C TYR A 142 4.50 -5.29 -24.69
N ILE A 143 5.14 -5.43 -25.86
CA ILE A 143 4.80 -4.64 -27.04
C ILE A 143 3.92 -5.51 -27.94
N ASN A 144 2.73 -5.01 -28.24
CA ASN A 144 1.76 -5.61 -29.12
C ASN A 144 1.62 -4.72 -30.37
N TYR A 145 1.85 -5.29 -31.53
CA TYR A 145 1.69 -4.56 -32.78
C TYR A 145 0.23 -4.63 -33.22
N THR A 146 -0.37 -3.46 -33.48
CA THR A 146 -1.77 -3.32 -33.89
C THR A 146 -1.93 -2.16 -34.86
N ASP A 147 -3.00 -2.19 -35.66
CA ASP A 147 -3.42 -1.08 -36.51
C ASP A 147 -4.44 -0.14 -35.81
N GLU A 148 -4.79 -0.44 -34.55
CA GLU A 148 -5.65 0.40 -33.76
C GLU A 148 -4.93 1.66 -33.26
N LYS A 149 -5.67 2.55 -32.60
CA LYS A 149 -5.06 3.73 -31.98
C LYS A 149 -3.99 3.32 -30.98
N PRO A 150 -2.79 3.92 -31.04
CA PRO A 150 -1.73 3.63 -30.10
C PRO A 150 -2.12 3.98 -28.68
N HIS A 151 -2.01 3.01 -27.77
CA HIS A 151 -2.35 3.16 -26.37
C HIS A 151 -1.49 2.26 -25.47
N ILE A 152 -1.46 2.55 -24.20
CA ILE A 152 -0.75 1.78 -23.18
C ILE A 152 -1.71 1.45 -22.06
N GLU A 153 -1.81 0.16 -21.77
CA GLU A 153 -2.51 -0.38 -20.62
C GLU A 153 -1.50 -0.66 -19.50
N TYR A 154 -1.83 -0.24 -18.27
CA TYR A 154 -1.06 -0.55 -17.07
C TYR A 154 -1.82 -1.56 -16.22
N TYR A 155 -1.16 -2.64 -15.85
CA TYR A 155 -1.69 -3.70 -15.03
C TYR A 155 -0.95 -3.78 -13.71
N GLU A 156 -1.69 -3.87 -12.63
CA GLU A 156 -1.18 -4.09 -11.28
C GLU A 156 -1.75 -5.38 -10.69
N GLU A 157 -0.89 -6.16 -10.06
CA GLU A 157 -1.29 -7.38 -9.38
C GLU A 157 -1.93 -7.06 -8.03
N ARG A 158 -3.15 -7.54 -7.80
CA ARG A 158 -3.93 -7.33 -6.58
C ARG A 158 -4.60 -8.60 -6.12
N TYR A 159 -5.03 -8.61 -4.86
CA TYR A 159 -5.88 -9.69 -4.39
C TYR A 159 -7.21 -9.72 -5.15
N ARG A 160 -7.64 -10.93 -5.46
CA ARG A 160 -8.91 -11.16 -6.17
C ARG A 160 -10.09 -10.76 -5.29
N ASP A 161 -11.07 -10.10 -5.88
CA ASP A 161 -12.27 -9.64 -5.16
C ASP A 161 -13.20 -10.77 -4.74
N ASP A 162 -13.19 -11.89 -5.48
CA ASP A 162 -14.00 -13.08 -5.21
C ASP A 162 -13.44 -13.96 -4.09
N VAL A 163 -12.19 -13.74 -3.64
CA VAL A 163 -11.57 -14.48 -2.54
C VAL A 163 -11.79 -13.75 -1.21
N GLY A 164 -13.05 -13.70 -0.78
CA GLY A 164 -13.48 -12.90 0.37
C GLY A 164 -12.77 -13.21 1.70
N TRP A 165 -12.26 -14.44 1.91
CA TRP A 165 -11.56 -14.79 3.15
C TRP A 165 -10.24 -14.03 3.33
N VAL A 166 -9.55 -13.64 2.26
CA VAL A 166 -8.30 -12.87 2.30
C VAL A 166 -8.51 -11.54 3.00
N LYS A 167 -9.64 -10.87 2.77
CA LYS A 167 -10.00 -9.57 3.40
C LYS A 167 -10.12 -9.64 4.92
N TRP A 168 -10.28 -10.83 5.51
CA TRP A 168 -10.29 -11.01 6.96
C TRP A 168 -8.90 -10.93 7.59
N PHE A 169 -7.86 -11.34 6.85
CA PHE A 169 -6.49 -11.46 7.36
C PHE A 169 -5.59 -10.33 6.93
N THR A 170 -5.92 -9.63 5.85
CA THR A 170 -5.15 -8.50 5.34
C THR A 170 -6.07 -7.31 5.05
N THR A 171 -5.54 -6.11 5.27
CA THR A 171 -6.20 -4.85 4.88
C THR A 171 -5.60 -4.28 3.60
N ASN A 172 -4.56 -4.91 3.07
CA ASN A 172 -3.87 -4.44 1.87
C ASN A 172 -4.63 -4.89 0.64
N GLU A 173 -5.31 -3.97 -0.02
CA GLU A 173 -5.86 -4.18 -1.36
C GLU A 173 -4.75 -4.17 -2.41
N GLN A 174 -3.67 -3.44 -2.12
CA GLN A 174 -2.49 -3.38 -2.98
C GLN A 174 -1.50 -4.46 -2.58
N SER A 175 -1.12 -5.25 -3.54
CA SER A 175 0.06 -6.08 -3.43
C SER A 175 1.31 -5.21 -3.46
N GLY A 176 2.33 -5.58 -2.76
CA GLY A 176 3.68 -5.16 -3.12
C GLY A 176 4.15 -5.92 -4.35
N GLY A 177 3.22 -6.29 -5.24
CA GLY A 177 3.35 -7.27 -6.26
C GLY A 177 3.82 -6.76 -7.60
N GLY A 178 3.69 -7.63 -8.55
CA GLY A 178 4.08 -7.37 -9.91
C GLY A 178 3.23 -6.31 -10.59
N TYR A 179 3.84 -5.63 -11.51
CA TYR A 179 3.12 -4.79 -12.46
C TYR A 179 3.70 -5.04 -13.84
N TYR A 180 2.90 -4.78 -14.88
CA TYR A 180 3.38 -4.78 -16.24
C TYR A 180 2.59 -3.80 -17.11
N TYR A 181 3.17 -3.46 -18.24
CA TYR A 181 2.57 -2.64 -19.27
C TYR A 181 2.31 -3.47 -20.51
N LYS A 182 1.21 -3.18 -21.20
CA LYS A 182 0.99 -3.60 -22.59
C LYS A 182 0.91 -2.36 -23.45
N ALA A 183 1.88 -2.19 -24.32
CA ALA A 183 1.91 -1.10 -25.30
C ALA A 183 1.38 -1.62 -26.64
N TYR A 184 0.34 -1.02 -27.13
CA TYR A 184 -0.27 -1.31 -28.43
C TYR A 184 0.13 -0.22 -29.41
N VAL A 185 0.97 -0.57 -30.37
CA VAL A 185 1.55 0.40 -31.32
C VAL A 185 1.63 -0.20 -32.73
N PRO A 186 1.59 0.61 -33.80
CA PRO A 186 1.77 0.12 -35.17
C PRO A 186 3.16 -0.46 -35.41
N VAL A 187 3.27 -1.39 -36.36
CA VAL A 187 4.54 -1.98 -36.74
C VAL A 187 5.51 -0.91 -37.24
N GLY A 188 6.77 -0.99 -36.79
CA GLY A 188 7.84 -0.06 -37.20
C GLY A 188 7.78 1.32 -36.54
N THR A 189 7.03 1.45 -35.43
CA THR A 189 6.90 2.72 -34.70
C THR A 189 7.60 2.70 -33.35
N VAL A 190 8.32 1.64 -33.05
CA VAL A 190 9.24 1.51 -31.91
C VAL A 190 10.64 1.74 -32.41
N GLU A 191 11.34 2.72 -31.87
CA GLU A 191 12.74 2.98 -32.24
C GLU A 191 13.67 2.00 -31.54
N GLU A 192 14.49 1.30 -32.28
CA GLU A 192 15.40 0.26 -31.75
C GLU A 192 16.72 0.79 -31.19
N GLU A 193 17.13 2.03 -31.56
CA GLU A 193 18.34 2.68 -31.05
C GLU A 193 18.11 4.17 -30.83
N PHE A 194 17.96 4.59 -29.57
CA PHE A 194 18.02 6.00 -29.21
C PHE A 194 19.35 6.32 -28.52
N ARG A 195 20.27 6.97 -29.27
CA ARG A 195 21.46 7.60 -28.67
C ARG A 195 21.09 9.03 -28.30
N VAL A 196 21.04 9.32 -27.01
CA VAL A 196 20.99 10.70 -26.54
C VAL A 196 22.39 11.26 -26.65
N ASP A 197 22.66 11.99 -27.71
CA ASP A 197 23.84 12.88 -27.76
C ASP A 197 23.56 14.05 -26.82
N LEU A 198 24.10 13.96 -25.62
CA LEU A 198 24.18 15.09 -24.69
C LEU A 198 25.41 15.90 -25.10
N GLU A 199 25.25 16.87 -26.00
CA GLU A 199 26.19 17.97 -26.18
C GLU A 199 25.98 19.05 -25.11
#